data_31aee95007cb46d42af515ac996853a7
#
_entry.id   31aee95007cb46d42af515ac996853a7
#
_cell.length_a   1.000
_cell.length_b   1.000
_cell.length_c   1.000
_cell.angle_alpha   90.00
_cell.angle_beta   90.00
_cell.angle_gamma   90.00
#
_symmetry.space_group_name_H-M   'P 1'
#
loop_
_entity.id
_entity.type
_entity.pdbx_description
1 polymer ?
#
loop_
_entity_poly.entity_id
_entity_poly.type
_entity_poly.pdbx_seq_one_letter_code
_entity_poly.pdbx_strand_id
1 'polypeptide(L)'
;GEGPAKVLHEALQIADELGFKTVNLDNYCGYAEMGEGEEIVGIAGHLDIVPAGGDWTYDPFKLTREGDYVYGRGTTDDKGPVMEALYAMKLLRDSGVKLNKRVRLIMGCNEETGSKCMEHYNEVAEEVSCGFTPDANFPCIHGEKGMVMMTAHSKNTRIISMNGGFVSNAVCDTCNTVVPAETGLKDKLEAAFAETKLQEYKVTEENGEISILCKGSSCTC
;
A
#
# COMPACT_ATOMS: atom_id res chain seq x y z
N GLY A 1 8.19 -5.90 -11.01
CA GLY A 1 7.31 -6.72 -11.87
C GLY A 1 6.89 -5.95 -13.12
N GLU A 2 6.30 -6.62 -14.10
CA GLU A 2 5.90 -5.98 -15.36
C GLU A 2 4.82 -4.89 -15.19
N GLY A 3 3.89 -5.09 -14.27
CA GLY A 3 2.80 -4.15 -14.01
C GLY A 3 3.29 -2.78 -13.54
N PRO A 4 4.02 -2.69 -12.43
CA PRO A 4 4.56 -1.42 -11.95
C PRO A 4 5.50 -0.74 -12.95
N ALA A 5 6.36 -1.49 -13.65
CA ALA A 5 7.24 -0.94 -14.69
C ALA A 5 6.45 -0.30 -15.85
N LYS A 6 5.33 -0.91 -16.24
CA LYS A 6 4.45 -0.36 -17.28
C LYS A 6 3.80 0.95 -16.83
N VAL A 7 3.30 0.99 -15.59
CA VAL A 7 2.70 2.22 -15.03
C VAL A 7 3.75 3.33 -14.89
N LEU A 8 4.99 2.99 -14.50
CA LEU A 8 6.09 3.95 -14.47
C LEU A 8 6.36 4.55 -15.85
N HIS A 9 6.39 3.71 -16.89
CA HIS A 9 6.60 4.19 -18.25
C HIS A 9 5.52 5.19 -18.68
N GLU A 10 4.24 4.89 -18.43
CA GLU A 10 3.12 5.78 -18.70
C GLU A 10 3.22 7.10 -17.91
N ALA A 11 3.57 7.03 -16.63
CA ALA A 11 3.72 8.22 -15.80
C ALA A 11 4.87 9.13 -16.26
N LEU A 12 6.01 8.54 -16.64
CA LEU A 12 7.14 9.28 -17.21
C LEU A 12 6.80 9.87 -18.57
N GLN A 13 6.03 9.17 -19.39
CA GLN A 13 5.56 9.70 -20.66
C GLN A 13 4.65 10.90 -20.45
N ILE A 14 3.68 10.84 -19.54
CA ILE A 14 2.81 11.99 -19.19
C ILE A 14 3.67 13.16 -18.72
N ALA A 15 4.67 12.93 -17.89
CA ALA A 15 5.55 13.98 -17.40
C ALA A 15 6.39 14.61 -18.54
N ASP A 16 6.88 13.81 -19.49
CA ASP A 16 7.61 14.27 -20.68
C ASP A 16 6.70 15.11 -21.59
N GLU A 17 5.48 14.65 -21.87
CA GLU A 17 4.47 15.39 -22.65
C GLU A 17 4.10 16.74 -21.98
N LEU A 18 4.15 16.79 -20.64
CA LEU A 18 4.01 18.03 -19.89
C LEU A 18 5.27 18.91 -19.91
N GLY A 19 6.38 18.45 -20.52
CA GLY A 19 7.62 19.20 -20.71
C GLY A 19 8.59 19.14 -19.53
N PHE A 20 8.52 18.12 -18.68
CA PHE A 20 9.52 17.87 -17.64
C PHE A 20 10.69 17.04 -18.19
N LYS A 21 11.84 17.18 -17.57
CA LYS A 21 12.96 16.25 -17.78
C LYS A 21 12.63 14.95 -17.06
N THR A 22 12.57 13.83 -17.77
CA THR A 22 12.26 12.53 -17.21
C THR A 22 13.44 11.56 -17.29
N VAL A 23 13.56 10.71 -16.28
CA VAL A 23 14.56 9.65 -16.23
C VAL A 23 13.92 8.39 -15.67
N ASN A 24 14.13 7.27 -16.36
CA ASN A 24 13.80 5.93 -15.89
C ASN A 24 15.07 5.28 -15.31
N LEU A 25 14.99 4.82 -14.08
CA LEU A 25 16.07 4.13 -13.37
C LEU A 25 15.75 2.63 -13.34
N ASP A 26 16.12 1.93 -14.41
CA ASP A 26 16.05 0.47 -14.57
C ASP A 26 14.68 -0.16 -14.29
N ASN A 27 13.60 0.60 -14.47
CA ASN A 27 12.22 0.21 -14.15
C ASN A 27 11.96 -0.11 -12.66
N TYR A 28 12.88 0.22 -11.76
CA TYR A 28 12.64 0.20 -10.32
C TYR A 28 11.94 1.46 -9.84
N CYS A 29 12.37 2.59 -10.37
CA CYS A 29 11.76 3.89 -10.17
C CYS A 29 12.12 4.82 -11.33
N GLY A 30 11.61 6.03 -11.29
CA GLY A 30 11.97 7.09 -12.21
C GLY A 30 11.63 8.44 -11.61
N TYR A 31 11.96 9.50 -12.31
CA TYR A 31 11.61 10.83 -11.83
C TYR A 31 11.30 11.81 -12.97
N ALA A 32 10.51 12.83 -12.62
CA ALA A 32 10.30 14.05 -13.37
C ALA A 32 10.96 15.21 -12.64
N GLU A 33 11.68 16.07 -13.34
CA GLU A 33 12.47 17.15 -12.75
C GLU A 33 12.25 18.48 -13.45
N MET A 34 12.27 19.57 -12.68
CA MET A 34 12.29 20.95 -13.16
C MET A 34 13.17 21.82 -12.27
N GLY A 35 13.49 23.04 -12.74
CA GLY A 35 14.29 24.02 -12.02
C GLY A 35 15.80 23.83 -12.29
N GLU A 36 16.58 24.68 -11.64
CA GLU A 36 18.03 24.72 -11.79
C GLU A 36 18.70 24.83 -10.41
N GLY A 37 19.96 24.46 -10.30
CA GLY A 37 20.73 24.51 -9.06
C GLY A 37 21.30 23.16 -8.65
N GLU A 38 22.10 23.17 -7.60
CA GLU A 38 22.77 21.98 -7.09
C GLU A 38 21.88 21.16 -6.17
N GLU A 39 21.08 21.84 -5.35
CA GLU A 39 20.19 21.19 -4.39
C GLU A 39 18.89 20.66 -5.04
N ILE A 40 18.42 19.53 -4.55
CA ILE A 40 17.19 18.89 -5.00
C ILE A 40 16.17 18.87 -3.86
N VAL A 41 14.99 19.40 -4.13
CA VAL A 41 13.80 19.18 -3.31
C VAL A 41 13.03 18.00 -3.89
N GLY A 42 12.95 16.91 -3.15
CA GLY A 42 12.30 15.69 -3.58
C GLY A 42 10.84 15.63 -3.15
N ILE A 43 10.00 15.11 -4.03
CA ILE A 43 8.66 14.65 -3.73
C ILE A 43 8.67 13.17 -4.06
N ALA A 44 8.51 12.29 -3.06
CA ALA A 44 8.58 10.86 -3.27
C ALA A 44 7.19 10.23 -3.16
N GLY A 45 6.76 9.55 -4.20
CA GLY A 45 5.53 8.77 -4.20
C GLY A 45 5.70 7.45 -4.93
N HIS A 46 4.66 6.62 -4.98
CA HIS A 46 4.73 5.31 -5.60
C HIS A 46 3.58 5.02 -6.57
N LEU A 47 3.80 4.06 -7.45
CA LEU A 47 2.87 3.68 -8.52
C LEU A 47 2.36 2.24 -8.39
N ASP A 48 3.01 1.42 -7.55
CA ASP A 48 2.51 0.10 -7.20
C ASP A 48 1.31 0.20 -6.26
N ILE A 49 0.60 -0.88 -6.11
CA ILE A 49 -0.65 -0.95 -5.35
C ILE A 49 -0.75 -2.29 -4.64
N VAL A 50 -1.38 -2.30 -3.48
CA VAL A 50 -1.81 -3.55 -2.83
C VAL A 50 -2.89 -4.26 -3.65
N PRO A 51 -3.08 -5.58 -3.46
CA PRO A 51 -4.22 -6.30 -4.04
C PRO A 51 -5.55 -5.62 -3.72
N ALA A 52 -6.48 -5.63 -4.66
CA ALA A 52 -7.75 -4.95 -4.47
C ALA A 52 -8.56 -5.47 -3.27
N GLY A 53 -8.46 -6.77 -2.96
CA GLY A 53 -9.31 -7.39 -1.96
C GLY A 53 -10.74 -7.59 -2.46
N GLY A 54 -11.67 -7.78 -1.51
CA GLY A 54 -13.12 -7.92 -1.78
C GLY A 54 -13.93 -6.65 -1.48
N ASP A 55 -15.24 -6.74 -1.65
CA ASP A 55 -16.24 -5.76 -1.19
C ASP A 55 -16.17 -4.35 -1.81
N TRP A 56 -15.69 -4.25 -3.05
CA TRP A 56 -15.71 -3.00 -3.79
C TRP A 56 -17.10 -2.70 -4.35
N THR A 57 -17.58 -1.46 -4.18
CA THR A 57 -18.82 -0.97 -4.81
C THR A 57 -18.65 -0.78 -6.32
N TYR A 58 -17.46 -0.37 -6.75
CA TYR A 58 -17.09 -0.19 -8.16
C TYR A 58 -15.92 -1.10 -8.51
N ASP A 59 -15.67 -1.34 -9.79
CA ASP A 59 -14.49 -2.07 -10.25
C ASP A 59 -13.20 -1.35 -9.77
N PRO A 60 -12.37 -1.98 -8.93
CA PRO A 60 -11.17 -1.35 -8.38
C PRO A 60 -10.13 -0.97 -9.43
N PHE A 61 -10.15 -1.60 -10.60
CA PHE A 61 -9.18 -1.35 -11.66
C PHE A 61 -9.70 -0.44 -12.77
N LYS A 62 -10.89 0.12 -12.57
CA LYS A 62 -11.49 1.10 -13.48
C LYS A 62 -11.78 2.38 -12.72
N LEU A 63 -11.14 3.49 -13.15
CA LEU A 63 -11.46 4.79 -12.57
C LEU A 63 -12.94 5.13 -12.79
N THR A 64 -13.69 5.23 -11.70
CA THR A 64 -15.10 5.59 -11.71
C THR A 64 -15.27 6.95 -11.05
N ARG A 65 -15.94 7.88 -11.73
CA ARG A 65 -16.27 9.21 -11.19
C ARG A 65 -17.74 9.27 -10.84
N GLU A 66 -18.06 9.69 -9.62
CA GLU A 66 -19.42 9.98 -9.17
C GLU A 66 -19.43 11.31 -8.41
N GLY A 67 -20.07 12.31 -9.00
CA GLY A 67 -20.04 13.66 -8.47
C GLY A 67 -18.61 14.23 -8.41
N ASP A 68 -18.18 14.59 -7.22
CA ASP A 68 -16.85 15.14 -6.94
C ASP A 68 -15.83 14.07 -6.50
N TYR A 69 -16.23 12.81 -6.47
CA TYR A 69 -15.38 11.71 -6.05
C TYR A 69 -14.91 10.86 -7.22
N VAL A 70 -13.73 10.30 -7.08
CA VAL A 70 -13.17 9.27 -7.97
C VAL A 70 -12.86 8.01 -7.17
N TYR A 71 -13.22 6.88 -7.72
CA TYR A 71 -13.08 5.57 -7.08
C TYR A 71 -12.18 4.67 -7.92
N GLY A 72 -11.29 3.97 -7.27
CA GLY A 72 -10.38 3.00 -7.86
C GLY A 72 -9.19 2.69 -6.96
N ARG A 73 -8.58 1.53 -7.10
CA ARG A 73 -7.36 1.18 -6.37
C ARG A 73 -6.21 2.09 -6.83
N GLY A 74 -5.57 2.79 -5.88
CA GLY A 74 -4.48 3.74 -6.15
C GLY A 74 -4.93 5.18 -6.36
N THR A 75 -6.23 5.52 -6.25
CA THR A 75 -6.69 6.90 -6.37
C THR A 75 -6.29 7.77 -5.17
N THR A 76 -6.13 7.16 -4.00
CA THR A 76 -5.67 7.84 -2.78
C THR A 76 -4.23 7.44 -2.44
N ASP A 77 -3.90 6.18 -2.64
CA ASP A 77 -2.65 5.55 -2.27
C ASP A 77 -2.06 4.84 -3.52
N ASP A 78 -1.06 5.40 -4.22
CA ASP A 78 -0.55 6.80 -4.10
C ASP A 78 -0.53 7.49 -5.48
N LYS A 79 -1.11 6.84 -6.54
CA LYS A 79 -1.13 7.40 -7.91
C LYS A 79 -1.83 8.74 -8.03
N GLY A 80 -2.89 8.98 -7.24
CA GLY A 80 -3.57 10.26 -7.18
C GLY A 80 -2.63 11.36 -6.70
N PRO A 81 -2.08 11.26 -5.47
CA PRO A 81 -1.12 12.24 -4.95
C PRO A 81 0.12 12.42 -5.82
N VAL A 82 0.64 11.38 -6.47
CA VAL A 82 1.73 11.48 -7.45
C VAL A 82 1.33 12.38 -8.62
N MET A 83 0.12 12.19 -9.19
CA MET A 83 -0.37 13.04 -10.27
C MET A 83 -0.67 14.48 -9.79
N GLU A 84 -1.21 14.64 -8.59
CA GLU A 84 -1.41 15.96 -7.98
C GLU A 84 -0.08 16.71 -7.83
N ALA A 85 0.96 16.04 -7.35
CA ALA A 85 2.31 16.60 -7.26
C ALA A 85 2.87 17.00 -8.64
N LEU A 86 2.70 16.17 -9.66
CA LEU A 86 3.14 16.46 -11.02
C LEU A 86 2.44 17.72 -11.59
N TYR A 87 1.12 17.82 -11.38
CA TYR A 87 0.37 18.98 -11.82
C TYR A 87 0.66 20.24 -10.98
N ALA A 88 0.94 20.10 -9.68
CA ALA A 88 1.41 21.21 -8.85
C ALA A 88 2.76 21.76 -9.36
N MET A 89 3.70 20.87 -9.70
CA MET A 89 4.96 21.25 -10.34
C MET A 89 4.71 21.99 -11.68
N LYS A 90 3.77 21.49 -12.48
CA LYS A 90 3.37 22.15 -13.75
C LYS A 90 2.84 23.56 -13.49
N LEU A 91 1.91 23.74 -12.55
CA LEU A 91 1.36 25.03 -12.20
C LEU A 91 2.44 25.99 -11.71
N LEU A 92 3.36 25.52 -10.87
CA LEU A 92 4.48 26.33 -10.39
C LEU A 92 5.39 26.80 -11.54
N ARG A 93 5.73 25.93 -12.46
CA ARG A 93 6.50 26.27 -13.65
C ARG A 93 5.77 27.27 -14.54
N ASP A 94 4.49 27.01 -14.84
CA ASP A 94 3.68 27.84 -15.74
C ASP A 94 3.38 29.23 -15.14
N SER A 95 3.47 29.38 -13.82
CA SER A 95 3.40 30.69 -13.14
C SER A 95 4.62 31.56 -13.35
N GLY A 96 5.70 31.04 -13.94
CA GLY A 96 6.93 31.77 -14.20
C GLY A 96 7.81 32.04 -12.99
N VAL A 97 7.54 31.40 -11.85
CA VAL A 97 8.37 31.51 -10.65
C VAL A 97 9.74 30.89 -10.96
N LYS A 98 10.80 31.67 -10.70
CA LYS A 98 12.16 31.17 -10.80
C LYS A 98 12.54 30.40 -9.54
N LEU A 99 12.86 29.14 -9.72
CA LEU A 99 13.37 28.29 -8.66
C LEU A 99 14.89 28.41 -8.59
N ASN A 100 15.43 28.38 -7.39
CA ASN A 100 16.87 28.33 -7.13
C ASN A 100 17.33 26.93 -6.72
N LYS A 101 16.43 25.96 -6.77
CA LYS A 101 16.66 24.52 -6.54
C LYS A 101 15.91 23.73 -7.60
N ARG A 102 16.38 22.52 -7.85
CA ARG A 102 15.63 21.54 -8.65
C ARG A 102 14.50 20.96 -7.81
N VAL A 103 13.36 20.75 -8.43
CA VAL A 103 12.24 19.99 -7.83
C VAL A 103 12.10 18.69 -8.59
N ARG A 104 12.15 17.59 -7.87
CA ARG A 104 12.15 16.24 -8.44
C ARG A 104 11.02 15.42 -7.84
N LEU A 105 10.07 14.99 -8.68
CA LEU A 105 9.05 14.01 -8.35
C LEU A 105 9.61 12.62 -8.64
N ILE A 106 9.87 11.85 -7.60
CA ILE A 106 10.35 10.47 -7.64
C ILE A 106 9.15 9.54 -7.59
N MET A 107 9.08 8.61 -8.53
CA MET A 107 7.98 7.66 -8.69
C MET A 107 8.51 6.24 -8.51
N GLY A 108 8.24 5.64 -7.34
CA GLY A 108 8.64 4.30 -6.97
C GLY A 108 7.73 3.22 -7.53
N CYS A 109 8.21 1.99 -7.64
CA CYS A 109 7.46 0.83 -8.15
C CYS A 109 7.37 -0.33 -7.17
N ASN A 110 7.75 -0.14 -5.91
CA ASN A 110 7.80 -1.22 -4.92
C ASN A 110 7.70 -0.69 -3.48
N GLU A 111 6.89 0.33 -3.24
CA GLU A 111 6.69 0.86 -1.88
C GLU A 111 6.00 -0.17 -1.00
N GLU A 112 4.87 -0.71 -1.47
CA GLU A 112 3.97 -1.63 -0.79
C GLU A 112 4.60 -2.97 -0.37
N THR A 113 5.78 -3.26 -0.90
CA THR A 113 6.48 -4.54 -0.63
C THR A 113 7.95 -4.36 -0.24
N GLY A 114 8.28 -3.22 0.38
CA GLY A 114 9.56 -3.00 1.05
C GLY A 114 10.51 -2.02 0.40
N SER A 115 10.01 -1.10 -0.43
CA SER A 115 10.70 0.10 -0.94
C SER A 115 12.07 -0.10 -1.59
N LYS A 116 12.32 -1.27 -2.21
CA LYS A 116 13.58 -1.53 -2.94
C LYS A 116 13.81 -0.56 -4.09
N CYS A 117 12.77 0.06 -4.58
CA CYS A 117 12.86 1.13 -5.57
C CYS A 117 13.62 2.34 -5.02
N MET A 118 13.45 2.68 -3.74
CA MET A 118 14.17 3.78 -3.10
C MET A 118 15.60 3.38 -2.73
N GLU A 119 15.86 2.12 -2.36
CA GLU A 119 17.22 1.61 -2.22
C GLU A 119 17.99 1.80 -3.53
N HIS A 120 17.40 1.36 -4.65
CA HIS A 120 17.98 1.51 -5.98
C HIS A 120 18.19 2.99 -6.36
N TYR A 121 17.20 3.86 -6.10
CA TYR A 121 17.34 5.30 -6.33
C TYR A 121 18.57 5.87 -5.62
N ASN A 122 18.76 5.53 -4.35
CA ASN A 122 19.88 6.01 -3.55
C ASN A 122 21.26 5.49 -4.03
N GLU A 123 21.28 4.37 -4.74
CA GLU A 123 22.52 3.81 -5.32
C GLU A 123 22.91 4.48 -6.63
N VAL A 124 21.95 4.91 -7.46
CA VAL A 124 22.23 5.29 -8.86
C VAL A 124 21.89 6.75 -9.18
N ALA A 125 21.20 7.46 -8.30
CA ALA A 125 20.78 8.84 -8.53
C ALA A 125 21.40 9.82 -7.54
N GLU A 126 21.27 11.11 -7.84
CA GLU A 126 21.72 12.19 -6.97
C GLU A 126 20.90 12.23 -5.68
N GLU A 127 21.56 12.51 -4.57
CA GLU A 127 20.95 12.67 -3.26
C GLU A 127 19.97 13.84 -3.21
N VAL A 128 18.85 13.64 -2.55
CA VAL A 128 17.83 14.67 -2.30
C VAL A 128 18.22 15.45 -1.05
N SER A 129 18.31 16.78 -1.16
CA SER A 129 18.70 17.64 -0.03
C SER A 129 17.62 17.74 1.05
N CYS A 130 16.36 17.74 0.64
CA CYS A 130 15.18 17.70 1.51
C CYS A 130 13.95 17.31 0.67
N GLY A 131 12.88 16.90 1.33
CA GLY A 131 11.68 16.50 0.60
C GLY A 131 10.54 16.09 1.52
N PHE A 132 9.48 15.59 0.89
CA PHE A 132 8.33 15.01 1.56
C PHE A 132 7.74 13.90 0.68
N THR A 133 6.90 13.07 1.31
CA THR A 133 6.02 12.13 0.60
C THR A 133 4.57 12.58 0.76
N PRO A 134 3.78 12.62 -0.32
CA PRO A 134 2.36 12.94 -0.25
C PRO A 134 1.49 11.74 0.14
N ASP A 135 2.09 10.63 0.51
CA ASP A 135 1.45 9.35 0.84
C ASP A 135 0.97 9.30 2.30
N ALA A 136 0.33 10.36 2.77
CA ALA A 136 -0.21 10.43 4.12
C ALA A 136 -1.23 11.57 4.30
N ASN A 137 -1.92 11.55 5.42
CA ASN A 137 -2.90 12.58 5.77
C ASN A 137 -2.24 13.88 6.24
N PHE A 138 -2.96 14.99 6.07
CA PHE A 138 -2.61 16.27 6.68
C PHE A 138 -2.95 16.30 8.19
N PRO A 139 -2.28 17.12 8.99
CA PRO A 139 -1.08 17.91 8.69
C PRO A 139 0.18 17.01 8.57
N CYS A 140 1.34 17.61 8.40
CA CYS A 140 2.60 16.90 8.24
C CYS A 140 2.84 15.84 9.34
N ILE A 141 3.00 14.58 8.94
CA ILE A 141 3.42 13.48 9.81
C ILE A 141 4.94 13.50 9.86
N HIS A 142 5.51 13.58 11.07
CA HIS A 142 6.96 13.69 11.29
C HIS A 142 7.54 12.56 12.12
N GLY A 143 6.75 11.54 12.43
CA GLY A 143 7.18 10.38 13.21
C GLY A 143 6.24 9.22 13.01
N GLU A 144 6.79 8.02 12.86
CA GLU A 144 6.06 6.78 12.64
C GLU A 144 6.45 5.72 13.66
N LYS A 145 5.57 4.75 13.87
CA LYS A 145 5.88 3.57 14.68
C LYS A 145 6.74 2.61 13.87
N GLY A 146 7.71 2.00 14.54
CA GLY A 146 8.46 0.90 13.94
C GLY A 146 7.54 -0.30 13.63
N MET A 147 7.81 -0.98 12.52
CA MET A 147 7.12 -2.20 12.12
C MET A 147 8.01 -3.42 12.39
N VAL A 148 7.43 -4.47 12.96
CA VAL A 148 8.11 -5.76 13.15
C VAL A 148 7.27 -6.83 12.46
N MET A 149 7.86 -7.47 11.45
CA MET A 149 7.26 -8.64 10.79
C MET A 149 7.85 -9.92 11.39
N MET A 150 6.99 -10.80 11.86
CA MET A 150 7.40 -12.08 12.45
C MET A 150 6.64 -13.25 11.81
N THR A 151 7.36 -14.33 11.57
CA THR A 151 6.75 -15.60 11.18
C THR A 151 6.89 -16.59 12.33
N ALA A 152 5.77 -17.07 12.85
CA ALA A 152 5.74 -18.10 13.87
C ALA A 152 5.48 -19.47 13.23
N HIS A 153 6.33 -20.41 13.55
CA HIS A 153 6.17 -21.81 13.16
C HIS A 153 5.84 -22.66 14.38
N SER A 154 4.80 -23.48 14.27
CA SER A 154 4.42 -24.44 15.32
C SER A 154 4.42 -25.86 14.76
N LYS A 155 4.92 -26.82 15.58
CA LYS A 155 4.77 -28.26 15.33
C LYS A 155 3.48 -28.80 15.93
N ASN A 156 2.50 -27.94 16.21
CA ASN A 156 1.22 -28.36 16.78
C ASN A 156 0.46 -29.24 15.77
N THR A 157 0.18 -30.47 16.16
CA THR A 157 -0.56 -31.45 15.34
C THR A 157 -2.06 -31.46 15.63
N ARG A 158 -2.56 -30.59 16.52
CA ARG A 158 -3.98 -30.49 16.87
C ARG A 158 -4.76 -29.60 15.90
N ILE A 159 -4.09 -28.80 15.08
CA ILE A 159 -4.74 -28.01 14.06
C ILE A 159 -4.71 -28.77 12.74
N ILE A 160 -5.89 -29.10 12.20
CA ILE A 160 -6.04 -29.75 10.89
C ILE A 160 -5.77 -28.71 9.79
N SER A 161 -6.40 -27.55 9.89
CA SER A 161 -6.19 -26.45 8.97
C SER A 161 -6.44 -25.10 9.66
N MET A 162 -5.77 -24.05 9.17
CA MET A 162 -5.99 -22.69 9.58
C MET A 162 -5.78 -21.78 8.38
N ASN A 163 -6.80 -21.01 8.02
CA ASN A 163 -6.78 -20.12 6.88
C ASN A 163 -7.39 -18.77 7.27
N GLY A 164 -6.69 -17.69 6.97
CA GLY A 164 -7.16 -16.33 7.20
C GLY A 164 -6.16 -15.29 6.76
N GLY A 165 -6.65 -14.09 6.44
CA GLY A 165 -5.84 -13.00 5.90
C GLY A 165 -5.38 -13.21 4.46
N PHE A 166 -5.00 -12.15 3.80
CA PHE A 166 -4.53 -12.17 2.40
C PHE A 166 -3.11 -11.65 2.28
N VAL A 167 -2.74 -10.64 3.06
CA VAL A 167 -1.43 -9.97 3.03
C VAL A 167 -1.00 -9.59 4.45
N SER A 168 0.29 -9.47 4.67
CA SER A 168 0.88 -9.24 5.99
C SER A 168 0.66 -7.85 6.56
N ASN A 169 0.37 -6.86 5.70
CA ASN A 169 0.10 -5.47 6.07
C ASN A 169 -1.40 -5.14 6.21
N ALA A 170 -2.28 -6.13 6.11
CA ALA A 170 -3.70 -5.97 6.39
C ALA A 170 -4.15 -6.82 7.58
N VAL A 171 -5.01 -6.27 8.42
CA VAL A 171 -5.61 -7.04 9.51
C VAL A 171 -6.50 -8.13 8.94
N CYS A 172 -6.33 -9.36 9.44
CA CYS A 172 -7.15 -10.50 9.06
C CYS A 172 -8.62 -10.26 9.46
N ASP A 173 -9.48 -10.10 8.48
CA ASP A 173 -10.92 -9.88 8.68
C ASP A 173 -11.68 -11.18 8.96
N THR A 174 -11.17 -12.29 8.43
CA THR A 174 -11.81 -13.61 8.57
C THR A 174 -10.75 -14.69 8.74
N CYS A 175 -10.91 -15.51 9.77
CA CYS A 175 -10.06 -16.69 9.99
C CYS A 175 -10.94 -17.93 10.22
N ASN A 176 -10.67 -18.99 9.48
CA ASN A 176 -11.29 -20.30 9.67
C ASN A 176 -10.24 -21.32 10.14
N THR A 177 -10.49 -21.98 11.27
CA THR A 177 -9.63 -22.98 11.86
C THR A 177 -10.40 -24.28 12.05
N VAL A 178 -9.82 -25.40 11.69
CA VAL A 178 -10.39 -26.74 11.89
C VAL A 178 -9.51 -27.55 12.83
N VAL A 179 -10.11 -28.14 13.86
CA VAL A 179 -9.44 -29.01 14.82
C VAL A 179 -10.21 -30.32 15.00
N PRO A 180 -9.57 -31.42 15.43
CA PRO A 180 -10.28 -32.63 15.77
C PRO A 180 -11.26 -32.39 16.92
N ALA A 181 -12.45 -32.99 16.85
CA ALA A 181 -13.42 -32.95 17.93
C ALA A 181 -12.93 -33.76 19.13
N GLU A 182 -12.98 -33.13 20.31
CA GLU A 182 -12.73 -33.76 21.60
C GLU A 182 -13.92 -33.45 22.52
N THR A 183 -14.25 -34.41 23.43
CA THR A 183 -15.39 -34.23 24.35
C THR A 183 -15.30 -32.93 25.17
N GLY A 184 -16.30 -32.07 25.04
CA GLY A 184 -16.39 -30.79 25.74
C GLY A 184 -15.47 -29.69 25.19
N LEU A 185 -14.75 -29.92 24.09
CA LEU A 185 -13.88 -28.88 23.50
C LEU A 185 -14.70 -27.76 22.87
N LYS A 186 -15.82 -28.08 22.21
CA LYS A 186 -16.72 -27.08 21.65
C LYS A 186 -17.18 -26.07 22.71
N ASP A 187 -17.71 -26.56 23.82
CA ASP A 187 -18.23 -25.70 24.91
C ASP A 187 -17.12 -24.80 25.50
N LYS A 188 -15.91 -25.34 25.65
CA LYS A 188 -14.75 -24.58 26.10
C LYS A 188 -14.36 -23.48 25.12
N LEU A 189 -14.40 -23.75 23.83
CA LEU A 189 -14.12 -22.78 22.79
C LEU A 189 -15.18 -21.67 22.76
N GLU A 190 -16.47 -22.03 22.79
CA GLU A 190 -17.56 -21.08 22.87
C GLU A 190 -17.44 -20.17 24.10
N ALA A 191 -17.15 -20.73 25.27
CA ALA A 191 -16.95 -19.96 26.48
C ALA A 191 -15.72 -18.99 26.36
N ALA A 192 -14.60 -19.46 25.81
CA ALA A 192 -13.42 -18.65 25.61
C ALA A 192 -13.66 -17.49 24.62
N PHE A 193 -14.35 -17.78 23.51
CA PHE A 193 -14.66 -16.73 22.52
C PHE A 193 -15.69 -15.73 23.01
N ALA A 194 -16.63 -16.11 23.90
CA ALA A 194 -17.58 -15.19 24.51
C ALA A 194 -16.90 -14.08 25.34
N GLU A 195 -15.69 -14.31 25.83
CA GLU A 195 -14.88 -13.32 26.57
C GLU A 195 -14.05 -12.42 25.65
N THR A 196 -14.02 -12.70 24.34
CA THR A 196 -13.21 -11.93 23.38
C THR A 196 -13.93 -10.68 22.90
N LYS A 197 -13.17 -9.76 22.28
CA LYS A 197 -13.71 -8.58 21.59
C LYS A 197 -13.96 -8.82 20.10
N LEU A 198 -14.03 -10.08 19.65
CA LEU A 198 -14.33 -10.40 18.26
C LEU A 198 -15.75 -9.92 17.90
N GLN A 199 -15.90 -9.41 16.68
CA GLN A 199 -17.20 -8.92 16.21
C GLN A 199 -18.20 -10.07 16.02
N GLU A 200 -17.70 -11.17 15.48
CA GLU A 200 -18.50 -12.36 15.22
C GLU A 200 -17.61 -13.62 15.31
N TYR A 201 -18.12 -14.66 15.92
CA TYR A 201 -17.52 -15.99 15.86
C TYR A 201 -18.59 -17.07 15.74
N LYS A 202 -18.21 -18.21 15.17
CA LYS A 202 -19.08 -19.38 15.06
C LYS A 202 -18.25 -20.65 15.30
N VAL A 203 -18.70 -21.49 16.20
CA VAL A 203 -18.10 -22.81 16.46
C VAL A 203 -19.10 -23.88 16.07
N THR A 204 -18.73 -24.74 15.14
CA THR A 204 -19.57 -25.85 14.67
C THR A 204 -18.82 -27.17 14.83
N GLU A 205 -19.54 -28.23 15.20
CA GLU A 205 -18.98 -29.58 15.33
C GLU A 205 -19.75 -30.52 14.39
N GLU A 206 -19.03 -31.10 13.44
CA GLU A 206 -19.56 -32.04 12.44
C GLU A 206 -18.50 -33.07 12.07
N ASN A 207 -18.91 -34.31 11.85
CA ASN A 207 -18.06 -35.40 11.34
C ASN A 207 -16.74 -35.62 12.12
N GLY A 208 -16.72 -35.37 13.42
CA GLY A 208 -15.53 -35.55 14.26
C GLY A 208 -14.53 -34.39 14.18
N GLU A 209 -14.94 -33.26 13.63
CA GLU A 209 -14.16 -32.03 13.54
C GLU A 209 -14.92 -30.85 14.14
N ILE A 210 -14.18 -29.87 14.67
CA ILE A 210 -14.71 -28.59 15.10
C ILE A 210 -14.16 -27.52 14.17
N SER A 211 -15.05 -26.82 13.51
CA SER A 211 -14.74 -25.63 12.69
C SER A 211 -15.02 -24.34 13.48
N ILE A 212 -14.04 -23.46 13.51
CA ILE A 212 -14.05 -22.19 14.22
C ILE A 212 -13.90 -21.09 13.19
N LEU A 213 -14.96 -20.32 12.96
CA LEU A 213 -14.94 -19.14 12.11
C LEU A 213 -14.91 -17.91 13.03
N CYS A 214 -13.88 -17.07 12.85
CA CYS A 214 -13.76 -15.79 13.51
C CYS A 214 -13.81 -14.67 12.47
N LYS A 215 -14.58 -13.63 12.75
CA LYS A 215 -14.63 -12.41 11.96
C LYS A 215 -14.24 -11.20 12.80
N GLY A 216 -13.45 -10.34 12.23
CA GLY A 216 -13.00 -9.08 12.81
C GLY A 216 -13.32 -7.92 11.87
N SER A 217 -12.90 -6.71 12.24
CA SER A 217 -12.92 -5.58 11.32
C SER A 217 -11.71 -5.63 10.41
N SER A 218 -11.92 -5.54 9.10
CA SER A 218 -10.83 -5.29 8.19
C SER A 218 -10.33 -3.85 8.37
N CYS A 219 -9.03 -3.68 8.56
CA CYS A 219 -8.36 -2.39 8.42
C CYS A 219 -6.99 -2.61 7.80
N THR A 220 -6.52 -1.67 7.03
CA THR A 220 -5.12 -1.58 6.62
C THR A 220 -4.33 -0.84 7.71
N CYS A 221 -3.15 -1.29 8.00
CA CYS A 221 -2.23 -0.62 8.92
C CYS A 221 -1.57 0.55 8.22
#